data_a8880d5e8b3c02aba5f0ed664a8a7e68
#
_entry.id   a8880d5e8b3c02aba5f0ed664a8a7e68
#
_cell.length_a   1.000
_cell.length_b   1.000
_cell.length_c   1.000
_cell.angle_alpha   90.00
_cell.angle_beta   90.00
_cell.angle_gamma   90.00
#
_symmetry.space_group_name_H-M   'P 1'
#
loop_
_entity.id
_entity.type
_entity.pdbx_description
1 polymer ?
#
loop_
_entity_poly.entity_id
_entity_poly.type
_entity_poly.pdbx_seq_one_letter_code
_entity_poly.pdbx_strand_id
1 'polypeptide(L)'
;GADAIGITASTEQEAGAFGAIANGGTYYKPTYITKIVTADGSTHNYSVNGQRAMKTSTAFMLTDMMKGVIKPNATASDAIIPGLHQAGKSGLVGYGDDEGMPNQAIKDAWFTGYTKSYALSVWTGYDVPRENYIPWSYQDLPAQFYQRVMSYAMQNKPNTDWTMPDTVTSKVRGNIVEYEVKGAKWSNGGLPSVNSIPQSGATPAEVGNNNSH
;
A
#
# COMPACT_ATOMS: atom_id res chain seq x y z
N GLY A 1 15.86 -8.37 1.56
CA GLY A 1 16.12 -7.48 2.58
C GLY A 1 15.71 -6.03 2.40
N ALA A 2 16.41 -5.24 1.59
CA ALA A 2 16.17 -3.79 1.48
C ALA A 2 14.78 -3.46 0.93
N ASP A 3 14.24 -4.27 0.03
CA ASP A 3 12.91 -4.09 -0.55
C ASP A 3 11.78 -4.06 0.50
N ALA A 4 12.01 -4.62 1.68
CA ALA A 4 11.03 -4.59 2.77
C ALA A 4 10.85 -3.19 3.38
N ILE A 5 11.82 -2.29 3.19
CA ILE A 5 11.80 -0.92 3.73
C ILE A 5 11.66 0.15 2.65
N GLY A 6 11.77 -0.21 1.38
CA GLY A 6 11.52 0.71 0.26
C GLY A 6 11.87 0.11 -1.09
N ILE A 7 11.06 0.45 -2.08
CA ILE A 7 11.26 0.12 -3.50
C ILE A 7 11.06 1.37 -4.34
N THR A 8 11.60 1.37 -5.55
CA THR A 8 11.25 2.40 -6.54
C THR A 8 9.93 2.02 -7.20
N ALA A 9 8.93 2.87 -7.06
CA ALA A 9 7.61 2.64 -7.62
C ALA A 9 6.96 3.98 -8.06
N SER A 10 6.05 3.91 -9.03
CA SER A 10 5.17 5.03 -9.35
C SER A 10 3.93 5.02 -8.43
N THR A 11 3.24 6.16 -8.35
CA THR A 11 1.95 6.26 -7.61
C THR A 11 0.90 5.30 -8.19
N GLU A 12 0.91 5.05 -9.50
CA GLU A 12 0.04 4.07 -10.15
C GLU A 12 0.34 2.63 -9.68
N GLN A 13 1.63 2.26 -9.63
CA GLN A 13 2.05 0.94 -9.16
C GLN A 13 1.69 0.71 -7.69
N GLU A 14 1.93 1.71 -6.85
CA GLU A 14 1.54 1.68 -5.42
C GLU A 14 0.01 1.56 -5.28
N ALA A 15 -0.76 2.40 -5.96
CA ALA A 15 -2.22 2.32 -5.93
C ALA A 15 -2.73 0.94 -6.40
N GLY A 16 -2.11 0.37 -7.45
CA GLY A 16 -2.44 -0.97 -7.95
C GLY A 16 -2.12 -2.08 -6.94
N ALA A 17 -0.97 -2.00 -6.27
CA ALA A 17 -0.55 -2.96 -5.24
C ALA A 17 -1.48 -2.92 -4.01
N PHE A 18 -1.78 -1.72 -3.50
CA PHE A 18 -2.72 -1.56 -2.39
C PHE A 18 -4.16 -1.88 -2.79
N GLY A 19 -4.53 -1.62 -4.04
CA GLY A 19 -5.79 -2.07 -4.63
C GLY A 19 -5.93 -3.59 -4.63
N ALA A 20 -4.84 -4.34 -4.84
CA ALA A 20 -4.86 -5.79 -4.73
C ALA A 20 -5.10 -6.25 -3.29
N ILE A 21 -4.55 -5.57 -2.28
CA ILE A 21 -4.82 -5.84 -0.86
C ILE A 21 -6.30 -5.55 -0.56
N ALA A 22 -6.80 -4.37 -0.96
CA ALA A 22 -8.19 -3.95 -0.79
C ALA A 22 -9.19 -4.96 -1.35
N ASN A 23 -8.81 -5.60 -2.46
CA ASN A 23 -9.61 -6.56 -3.24
C ASN A 23 -9.35 -8.02 -2.86
N GLY A 24 -8.98 -8.28 -1.61
CA GLY A 24 -8.79 -9.62 -1.09
C GLY A 24 -7.65 -10.41 -1.72
N GLY A 25 -6.62 -9.73 -2.23
CA GLY A 25 -5.40 -10.32 -2.75
C GLY A 25 -5.40 -10.58 -4.25
N THR A 26 -6.34 -10.02 -5.01
CA THR A 26 -6.36 -10.11 -6.48
C THR A 26 -5.92 -8.78 -7.09
N TYR A 27 -4.85 -8.80 -7.84
CA TYR A 27 -4.33 -7.66 -8.59
C TYR A 27 -4.97 -7.56 -9.97
N TYR A 28 -5.35 -6.36 -10.35
CA TYR A 28 -5.77 -6.01 -11.71
C TYR A 28 -4.80 -4.96 -12.25
N LYS A 29 -4.24 -5.22 -13.43
CA LYS A 29 -3.40 -4.24 -14.10
C LYS A 29 -4.21 -2.97 -14.37
N PRO A 30 -3.71 -1.78 -13.99
CA PRO A 30 -4.37 -0.52 -14.33
C PRO A 30 -4.67 -0.41 -15.82
N THR A 31 -5.86 0.04 -16.16
CA THR A 31 -6.30 0.26 -17.53
C THR A 31 -7.07 1.57 -17.63
N TYR A 32 -6.82 2.32 -18.69
CA TYR A 32 -7.46 3.61 -18.96
C TYR A 32 -8.56 3.52 -20.00
N ILE A 33 -8.57 2.41 -20.78
CA ILE A 33 -9.50 2.21 -21.88
C ILE A 33 -10.26 0.92 -21.61
N THR A 34 -11.56 1.04 -21.39
CA THR A 34 -12.47 -0.12 -21.22
C THR A 34 -13.33 -0.37 -22.45
N LYS A 35 -13.50 0.65 -23.30
CA LYS A 35 -14.33 0.56 -24.49
C LYS A 35 -13.87 1.55 -25.55
N ILE A 36 -13.80 1.09 -26.79
CA ILE A 36 -13.62 1.94 -27.98
C ILE A 36 -14.86 1.77 -28.88
N VAL A 37 -15.42 2.88 -29.34
CA VAL A 37 -16.45 2.90 -30.37
C VAL A 37 -15.86 3.57 -31.59
N THR A 38 -15.84 2.86 -32.72
CA THR A 38 -15.28 3.36 -33.98
C THR A 38 -16.32 4.14 -34.77
N ALA A 39 -15.89 4.90 -35.78
CA ALA A 39 -16.78 5.78 -36.56
C ALA A 39 -17.89 5.02 -37.30
N ASP A 40 -17.70 3.74 -37.63
CA ASP A 40 -18.67 2.83 -38.21
C ASP A 40 -19.69 2.27 -37.22
N GLY A 41 -19.59 2.65 -35.91
CA GLY A 41 -20.44 2.17 -34.84
C GLY A 41 -19.99 0.85 -34.20
N SER A 42 -18.91 0.25 -34.68
CA SER A 42 -18.34 -0.97 -34.06
C SER A 42 -17.86 -0.70 -32.64
N THR A 43 -18.05 -1.67 -31.76
CA THR A 43 -17.67 -1.56 -30.34
C THR A 43 -16.67 -2.63 -29.98
N HIS A 44 -15.52 -2.19 -29.42
CA HIS A 44 -14.47 -3.05 -28.88
C HIS A 44 -14.40 -2.86 -27.37
N ASN A 45 -14.69 -3.91 -26.61
CA ASN A 45 -14.59 -3.90 -25.14
C ASN A 45 -13.26 -4.53 -24.72
N TYR A 46 -12.63 -3.91 -23.73
CA TYR A 46 -11.38 -4.37 -23.12
C TYR A 46 -11.66 -4.75 -21.66
N SER A 47 -11.22 -5.93 -21.26
CA SER A 47 -11.28 -6.39 -19.89
C SER A 47 -9.88 -6.78 -19.40
N VAL A 48 -9.62 -6.58 -18.12
CA VAL A 48 -8.39 -7.00 -17.48
C VAL A 48 -8.69 -8.19 -16.59
N ASN A 49 -7.97 -9.28 -16.77
CA ASN A 49 -8.07 -10.45 -15.91
C ASN A 49 -7.31 -10.21 -14.60
N GLY A 50 -7.95 -10.57 -13.49
CA GLY A 50 -7.32 -10.51 -12.19
C GLY A 50 -6.27 -11.60 -12.02
N GLN A 51 -5.16 -11.25 -11.40
CA GLN A 51 -4.10 -12.18 -11.03
C GLN A 51 -4.04 -12.31 -9.49
N ARG A 52 -3.99 -13.54 -8.98
CA ARG A 52 -3.84 -13.76 -7.55
C ARG A 52 -2.43 -13.35 -7.11
N ALA A 53 -2.33 -12.24 -6.35
CA ALA A 53 -1.08 -11.74 -5.80
C ALA A 53 -0.80 -12.30 -4.40
N MET A 54 -1.85 -12.50 -3.58
CA MET A 54 -1.73 -13.07 -2.23
C MET A 54 -3.01 -13.80 -1.81
N LYS A 55 -2.93 -14.56 -0.72
CA LYS A 55 -4.10 -15.23 -0.14
C LYS A 55 -5.07 -14.20 0.44
N THR A 56 -6.37 -14.49 0.41
CA THR A 56 -7.40 -13.62 0.99
C THR A 56 -7.19 -13.40 2.50
N SER A 57 -6.72 -14.42 3.21
CA SER A 57 -6.34 -14.31 4.63
C SER A 57 -5.21 -13.31 4.84
N THR A 58 -4.18 -13.33 3.98
CA THR A 58 -3.06 -12.39 4.04
C THR A 58 -3.53 -10.96 3.79
N ALA A 59 -4.34 -10.74 2.74
CA ALA A 59 -4.90 -9.44 2.41
C ALA A 59 -5.77 -8.86 3.54
N PHE A 60 -6.60 -9.70 4.17
CA PHE A 60 -7.44 -9.31 5.30
C PHE A 60 -6.61 -8.90 6.52
N MET A 61 -5.66 -9.74 6.94
CA MET A 61 -4.82 -9.48 8.10
C MET A 61 -3.94 -8.24 7.89
N LEU A 62 -3.41 -8.06 6.67
CA LEU A 62 -2.63 -6.88 6.31
C LEU A 62 -3.50 -5.61 6.33
N THR A 63 -4.74 -5.68 5.84
CA THR A 63 -5.70 -4.59 5.91
C THR A 63 -5.99 -4.21 7.36
N ASP A 64 -6.21 -5.19 8.23
CA ASP A 64 -6.48 -4.92 9.66
C ASP A 64 -5.29 -4.21 10.33
N MET A 65 -4.06 -4.65 10.07
CA MET A 65 -2.86 -3.95 10.55
C MET A 65 -2.78 -2.51 10.01
N MET A 66 -3.07 -2.30 8.72
CA MET A 66 -3.01 -0.98 8.09
C MET A 66 -4.14 -0.04 8.53
N LYS A 67 -5.28 -0.55 9.00
CA LYS A 67 -6.28 0.28 9.69
C LYS A 67 -5.68 0.97 10.94
N GLY A 68 -4.73 0.31 11.58
CA GLY A 68 -4.02 0.84 12.74
C GLY A 68 -3.17 2.08 12.44
N VAL A 69 -2.75 2.26 11.20
CA VAL A 69 -1.95 3.42 10.75
C VAL A 69 -2.77 4.70 10.69
N ILE A 70 -4.08 4.58 10.40
CA ILE A 70 -5.02 5.69 10.25
C ILE A 70 -5.91 5.78 11.50
N LYS A 71 -5.29 6.01 12.64
CA LYS A 71 -5.97 6.21 13.94
C LYS A 71 -5.46 7.48 14.61
N PRO A 72 -6.22 8.05 15.56
CA PRO A 72 -5.70 9.14 16.39
C PRO A 72 -4.36 8.75 17.02
N ASN A 73 -3.39 9.66 16.96
CA ASN A 73 -2.02 9.49 17.45
C ASN A 73 -1.19 8.39 16.75
N ALA A 74 -1.65 7.88 15.59
CA ALA A 74 -0.88 6.99 14.74
C ALA A 74 -0.11 7.79 13.67
N THR A 75 0.76 7.09 12.92
CA THR A 75 1.69 7.71 11.96
C THR A 75 1.03 8.45 10.79
N ALA A 76 -0.26 8.19 10.52
CA ALA A 76 -1.01 8.89 9.48
C ALA A 76 -2.38 9.36 9.98
N SER A 77 -2.41 10.00 11.15
CA SER A 77 -3.63 10.60 11.69
C SER A 77 -4.26 11.64 10.76
N ASP A 78 -3.47 12.31 9.93
CA ASP A 78 -3.93 13.31 8.95
C ASP A 78 -4.72 12.70 7.78
N ALA A 79 -4.63 11.38 7.59
CA ALA A 79 -5.44 10.65 6.61
C ALA A 79 -6.84 10.27 7.12
N ILE A 80 -7.15 10.53 8.40
CA ILE A 80 -8.43 10.11 9.00
C ILE A 80 -9.61 10.79 8.30
N ILE A 81 -10.52 9.97 7.79
CA ILE A 81 -11.85 10.39 7.33
C ILE A 81 -12.86 9.80 8.31
N PRO A 82 -13.54 10.65 9.13
CA PRO A 82 -14.44 10.15 10.16
C PRO A 82 -15.53 9.23 9.61
N GLY A 83 -15.70 8.07 10.25
CA GLY A 83 -16.72 7.08 9.88
C GLY A 83 -16.39 6.23 8.64
N LEU A 84 -15.29 6.50 7.92
CA LEU A 84 -14.91 5.72 6.74
C LEU A 84 -14.12 4.46 7.12
N HIS A 85 -14.50 3.32 6.55
CA HIS A 85 -13.70 2.10 6.61
C HIS A 85 -12.55 2.21 5.61
N GLN A 86 -11.36 2.49 6.13
CA GLN A 86 -10.16 2.74 5.34
C GLN A 86 -8.92 2.12 5.98
N ALA A 87 -7.90 1.87 5.17
CA ALA A 87 -6.61 1.39 5.59
C ALA A 87 -5.52 2.05 4.73
N GLY A 88 -4.29 2.11 5.21
CA GLY A 88 -3.21 2.73 4.45
C GLY A 88 -1.87 2.68 5.15
N LYS A 89 -0.85 3.23 4.48
CA LYS A 89 0.52 3.29 4.96
C LYS A 89 1.21 4.58 4.49
N SER A 90 1.93 5.21 5.40
CA SER A 90 2.86 6.31 5.10
C SER A 90 4.23 5.77 4.72
N GLY A 91 4.98 6.51 3.92
CA GLY A 91 6.38 6.26 3.61
C GLY A 91 7.17 7.56 3.65
N LEU A 92 8.31 7.56 4.31
CA LEU A 92 9.22 8.71 4.35
C LEU A 92 10.63 8.24 4.04
N VAL A 93 11.31 8.96 3.16
CA VAL A 93 12.72 8.76 2.86
C VAL A 93 13.47 10.04 3.23
N GLY A 94 14.39 9.93 4.17
CA GLY A 94 15.29 11.03 4.56
C GLY A 94 16.54 11.06 3.71
N TYR A 95 17.40 12.04 3.99
CA TYR A 95 18.76 12.10 3.47
C TYR A 95 19.72 11.46 4.48
N GLY A 96 20.82 10.90 3.99
CA GLY A 96 21.93 10.44 4.82
C GLY A 96 22.72 11.62 5.41
N ASP A 97 23.42 11.37 6.52
CA ASP A 97 24.21 12.39 7.22
C ASP A 97 25.33 13.00 6.34
N ASP A 98 25.78 12.27 5.32
CA ASP A 98 26.82 12.66 4.36
C ASP A 98 26.30 13.40 3.12
N GLU A 99 24.97 13.55 2.98
CA GLU A 99 24.37 14.22 1.82
C GLU A 99 24.30 15.76 1.96
N GLY A 100 24.75 16.32 3.10
CA GLY A 100 24.85 17.77 3.30
C GLY A 100 23.52 18.53 3.42
N MET A 101 22.43 17.81 3.64
CA MET A 101 21.09 18.38 3.82
C MET A 101 20.80 18.74 5.27
N PRO A 102 19.86 19.67 5.52
CA PRO A 102 19.45 19.98 6.89
C PRO A 102 18.95 18.74 7.65
N ASN A 103 19.12 18.75 8.97
CA ASN A 103 18.58 17.70 9.81
C ASN A 103 17.07 17.55 9.60
N GLN A 104 16.57 16.31 9.52
CA GLN A 104 15.18 15.99 9.24
C GLN A 104 14.69 16.42 7.84
N ALA A 105 15.60 16.69 6.90
CA ALA A 105 15.22 16.87 5.51
C ALA A 105 14.66 15.58 4.93
N ILE A 106 13.53 15.69 4.22
CA ILE A 106 12.84 14.56 3.61
C ILE A 106 13.06 14.62 2.11
N LYS A 107 13.45 13.50 1.52
CA LYS A 107 13.60 13.31 0.08
C LYS A 107 12.27 13.00 -0.61
N ASP A 108 11.55 12.03 -0.03
CA ASP A 108 10.28 11.55 -0.54
C ASP A 108 9.29 11.36 0.62
N ALA A 109 8.09 11.88 0.46
CA ALA A 109 6.98 11.61 1.37
C ALA A 109 5.83 10.95 0.60
N TRP A 110 5.33 9.84 1.12
CA TRP A 110 4.31 9.00 0.52
C TRP A 110 3.17 8.74 1.47
N PHE A 111 1.97 8.63 0.92
CA PHE A 111 0.86 7.99 1.56
C PHE A 111 0.04 7.21 0.53
N THR A 112 -0.18 5.93 0.79
CA THR A 112 -1.08 5.10 0.00
C THR A 112 -2.15 4.53 0.90
N GLY A 113 -3.41 4.85 0.58
CA GLY A 113 -4.56 4.39 1.34
C GLY A 113 -5.67 3.87 0.43
N TYR A 114 -6.59 3.13 1.01
CA TYR A 114 -7.66 2.49 0.28
C TYR A 114 -8.91 2.25 1.11
N THR A 115 -10.01 2.10 0.40
CA THR A 115 -11.30 1.56 0.83
C THR A 115 -11.61 0.31 -0.01
N LYS A 116 -12.77 -0.31 0.15
CA LYS A 116 -13.19 -1.38 -0.79
C LYS A 116 -13.49 -0.87 -2.21
N SER A 117 -13.69 0.42 -2.38
CA SER A 117 -14.06 1.02 -3.67
C SER A 117 -12.89 1.63 -4.41
N TYR A 118 -11.90 2.18 -3.70
CA TYR A 118 -10.80 2.94 -4.28
C TYR A 118 -9.48 2.70 -3.55
N ALA A 119 -8.39 2.75 -4.30
CA ALA A 119 -7.04 2.90 -3.79
C ALA A 119 -6.43 4.17 -4.36
N LEU A 120 -5.74 4.94 -3.53
CA LEU A 120 -5.12 6.21 -3.88
C LEU A 120 -3.73 6.29 -3.29
N SER A 121 -2.74 6.54 -4.14
CA SER A 121 -1.37 6.81 -3.72
C SER A 121 -1.01 8.25 -4.03
N VAL A 122 -0.39 8.91 -3.07
CA VAL A 122 0.09 10.29 -3.17
C VAL A 122 1.56 10.32 -2.83
N TRP A 123 2.33 10.98 -3.67
CA TRP A 123 3.74 11.27 -3.47
C TRP A 123 3.96 12.78 -3.48
N THR A 124 4.83 13.23 -2.60
CA THR A 124 5.41 14.57 -2.64
C THR A 124 6.93 14.45 -2.58
N GLY A 125 7.62 15.18 -3.44
CA GLY A 125 9.06 15.13 -3.59
C GLY A 125 9.55 16.09 -4.65
N TYR A 126 10.81 15.98 -4.98
CA TYR A 126 11.44 16.76 -6.05
C TYR A 126 12.10 15.80 -7.05
N ASP A 127 11.99 16.11 -8.34
CA ASP A 127 12.61 15.33 -9.41
C ASP A 127 14.15 15.33 -9.31
N VAL A 128 14.71 16.41 -8.73
CA VAL A 128 16.15 16.53 -8.46
C VAL A 128 16.35 16.66 -6.94
N PRO A 129 16.35 15.53 -6.22
CA PRO A 129 16.37 15.54 -4.75
C PRO A 129 17.64 16.15 -4.15
N ARG A 130 18.80 16.12 -4.86
CA ARG A 130 20.07 16.67 -4.37
C ARG A 130 20.10 18.19 -4.21
N GLU A 131 19.17 18.90 -4.82
CA GLU A 131 19.09 20.37 -4.78
C GLU A 131 17.95 20.89 -3.90
N ASN A 132 17.05 19.98 -3.51
CA ASN A 132 15.82 20.33 -2.83
C ASN A 132 15.47 19.30 -1.76
N TYR A 133 14.69 19.72 -0.77
CA TYR A 133 14.16 18.84 0.25
C TYR A 133 12.77 19.28 0.70
N ILE A 134 12.01 18.36 1.25
CA ILE A 134 10.76 18.64 1.94
C ILE A 134 11.09 18.89 3.42
N PRO A 135 10.74 20.06 3.99
CA PRO A 135 10.87 20.29 5.42
C PRO A 135 10.01 19.29 6.21
N TRP A 136 10.48 18.88 7.38
CA TRP A 136 9.77 17.94 8.26
C TRP A 136 8.32 18.35 8.55
N SER A 137 8.04 19.63 8.66
CA SER A 137 6.68 20.16 8.87
C SER A 137 5.67 19.82 7.76
N TYR A 138 6.14 19.35 6.60
CA TYR A 138 5.29 18.96 5.46
C TYR A 138 5.27 17.45 5.23
N GLN A 139 5.77 16.63 6.14
CA GLN A 139 5.81 15.18 6.02
C GLN A 139 4.43 14.54 5.81
N ASP A 140 3.39 15.14 6.39
CA ASP A 140 2.02 14.62 6.38
C ASP A 140 1.19 15.11 5.18
N LEU A 141 1.79 15.93 4.31
CA LEU A 141 1.10 16.49 3.14
C LEU A 141 0.45 15.42 2.25
N PRO A 142 1.10 14.26 1.94
CA PRO A 142 0.45 13.19 1.18
C PRO A 142 -0.79 12.62 1.86
N ALA A 143 -0.77 12.48 3.19
CA ALA A 143 -1.90 12.00 3.98
C ALA A 143 -3.08 12.98 3.93
N GLN A 144 -2.80 14.28 4.00
CA GLN A 144 -3.81 15.35 3.90
C GLN A 144 -4.43 15.39 2.49
N PHE A 145 -3.63 15.22 1.43
CA PHE A 145 -4.15 15.10 0.07
C PHE A 145 -5.04 13.88 -0.09
N TYR A 146 -4.58 12.72 0.39
CA TYR A 146 -5.39 11.51 0.40
C TYR A 146 -6.73 11.76 1.10
N GLN A 147 -6.72 12.31 2.29
CA GLN A 147 -7.92 12.59 3.07
C GLN A 147 -8.94 13.39 2.28
N ARG A 148 -8.52 14.47 1.61
CA ARG A 148 -9.41 15.33 0.83
C ARG A 148 -9.96 14.63 -0.41
N VAL A 149 -9.08 14.00 -1.20
CA VAL A 149 -9.46 13.32 -2.45
C VAL A 149 -10.35 12.12 -2.16
N MET A 150 -9.97 11.29 -1.18
CA MET A 150 -10.76 10.10 -0.83
C MET A 150 -12.11 10.47 -0.21
N SER A 151 -12.18 11.53 0.61
CA SER A 151 -13.45 12.06 1.12
C SER A 151 -14.41 12.43 -0.02
N TYR A 152 -13.90 13.07 -1.05
CA TYR A 152 -14.70 13.41 -2.23
C TYR A 152 -15.09 12.17 -3.03
N ALA A 153 -14.14 11.29 -3.32
CA ALA A 153 -14.36 10.09 -4.13
C ALA A 153 -15.37 9.12 -3.50
N MET A 154 -15.41 9.07 -2.16
CA MET A 154 -16.31 8.19 -1.41
C MET A 154 -17.72 8.77 -1.20
N GLN A 155 -17.98 10.03 -1.57
CA GLN A 155 -19.34 10.56 -1.58
C GLN A 155 -20.22 9.66 -2.44
N ASN A 156 -21.32 9.20 -1.94
CA ASN A 156 -22.26 8.32 -2.66
C ASN A 156 -21.71 6.92 -3.03
N LYS A 157 -20.66 6.45 -2.36
CA LYS A 157 -20.16 5.08 -2.51
C LYS A 157 -20.45 4.25 -1.26
N PRO A 158 -20.64 2.93 -1.42
CA PRO A 158 -20.81 2.05 -0.27
C PRO A 158 -19.60 2.11 0.67
N ASN A 159 -19.85 2.39 1.94
CA ASN A 159 -18.84 2.38 3.00
C ASN A 159 -18.93 1.07 3.78
N THR A 160 -18.39 0.00 3.21
CA THR A 160 -18.43 -1.34 3.81
C THR A 160 -17.05 -1.77 4.31
N ASP A 161 -17.02 -2.38 5.49
CA ASP A 161 -15.78 -2.95 6.03
C ASP A 161 -15.43 -4.30 5.36
N TRP A 162 -14.16 -4.71 5.50
CA TRP A 162 -13.70 -6.02 5.03
C TRP A 162 -14.21 -7.13 5.93
N THR A 163 -14.71 -8.18 5.31
CA THR A 163 -15.22 -9.35 6.01
C THR A 163 -14.07 -10.33 6.27
N MET A 164 -13.99 -10.83 7.50
CA MET A 164 -13.03 -11.85 7.88
C MET A 164 -13.27 -13.13 7.07
N PRO A 165 -12.25 -13.66 6.35
CA PRO A 165 -12.39 -14.88 5.59
C PRO A 165 -12.54 -16.11 6.51
N ASP A 166 -13.20 -17.16 6.03
CA ASP A 166 -13.37 -18.43 6.78
C ASP A 166 -12.05 -19.11 7.14
N THR A 167 -10.97 -18.77 6.44
CA THR A 167 -9.61 -19.28 6.71
C THR A 167 -8.90 -18.55 7.85
N VAL A 168 -9.50 -17.50 8.39
CA VAL A 168 -8.97 -16.70 9.51
C VAL A 168 -9.82 -16.97 10.76
N THR A 169 -9.21 -16.97 11.91
CA THR A 169 -9.88 -16.95 13.22
C THR A 169 -9.37 -15.78 14.02
N SER A 170 -10.19 -15.25 14.93
CA SER A 170 -9.82 -14.21 15.86
C SER A 170 -9.67 -14.76 17.26
N LYS A 171 -8.72 -14.22 18.03
CA LYS A 171 -8.53 -14.48 19.46
C LYS A 171 -8.48 -13.16 20.18
N VAL A 172 -9.13 -13.08 21.34
CA VAL A 172 -9.05 -11.90 22.20
C VAL A 172 -8.02 -12.15 23.28
N ARG A 173 -7.01 -11.27 23.36
CA ARG A 173 -6.00 -11.28 24.42
C ARG A 173 -6.00 -9.91 25.13
N GLY A 174 -6.56 -9.86 26.32
CA GLY A 174 -6.80 -8.58 26.99
C GLY A 174 -7.76 -7.71 26.17
N ASN A 175 -7.31 -6.52 25.78
CA ASN A 175 -8.08 -5.57 24.96
C ASN A 175 -7.72 -5.62 23.46
N ILE A 176 -6.91 -6.62 23.03
CA ILE A 176 -6.44 -6.73 21.66
C ILE A 176 -7.13 -7.91 20.99
N VAL A 177 -7.62 -7.69 19.76
CA VAL A 177 -8.08 -8.76 18.87
C VAL A 177 -6.91 -9.14 17.97
N GLU A 178 -6.48 -10.40 18.06
CA GLU A 178 -5.45 -10.97 17.21
C GLU A 178 -6.12 -11.86 16.16
N TYR A 179 -5.59 -11.84 14.94
CA TYR A 179 -6.03 -12.71 13.86
C TYR A 179 -4.99 -13.78 13.54
N GLU A 180 -5.46 -14.97 13.25
CA GLU A 180 -4.63 -16.15 12.98
C GLU A 180 -5.20 -16.93 11.79
N VAL A 181 -4.33 -17.42 10.90
CA VAL A 181 -4.75 -18.34 9.83
C VAL A 181 -5.02 -19.72 10.45
N LYS A 182 -6.21 -20.26 10.22
CA LYS A 182 -6.60 -21.60 10.71
C LYS A 182 -5.60 -22.67 10.26
N GLY A 183 -5.10 -23.45 11.22
CA GLY A 183 -4.13 -24.51 10.96
C GLY A 183 -2.69 -24.02 10.71
N ALA A 184 -2.40 -22.75 10.92
CA ALA A 184 -1.02 -22.27 10.89
C ALA A 184 -0.22 -22.87 12.07
N LYS A 185 1.01 -23.32 11.79
CA LYS A 185 1.87 -23.95 12.82
C LYS A 185 2.33 -23.02 13.94
N TRP A 186 1.98 -21.74 13.86
CA TRP A 186 2.34 -20.67 14.82
C TRP A 186 1.30 -20.48 15.93
N SER A 187 0.21 -21.22 15.89
CA SER A 187 -0.92 -21.07 16.83
C SER A 187 -0.55 -21.27 18.32
N ASN A 188 0.68 -21.68 18.62
CA ASN A 188 1.16 -21.90 19.99
C ASN A 188 1.97 -20.73 20.58
N GLY A 189 1.90 -19.54 19.98
CA GLY A 189 2.47 -18.31 20.58
C GLY A 189 3.97 -18.10 20.41
N GLY A 190 4.63 -18.91 19.58
CA GLY A 190 6.04 -18.69 19.21
C GLY A 190 6.17 -18.02 17.85
N LEU A 191 6.94 -16.95 17.76
CA LEU A 191 7.45 -16.50 16.48
C LEU A 191 8.26 -17.65 15.87
N PRO A 192 8.14 -17.95 14.56
CA PRO A 192 9.01 -18.91 13.92
C PRO A 192 10.46 -18.47 14.13
N SER A 193 11.35 -19.41 14.47
CA SER A 193 12.77 -19.06 14.51
C SER A 193 13.18 -18.56 13.13
N VAL A 194 14.08 -17.59 13.08
CA VAL A 194 14.56 -16.98 11.83
C VAL A 194 15.06 -18.06 10.84
N ASN A 195 15.50 -19.20 11.37
CA ASN A 195 15.96 -20.36 10.60
C ASN A 195 14.83 -21.19 9.98
N SER A 196 13.55 -20.95 10.33
CA SER A 196 12.39 -21.65 9.76
C SER A 196 11.71 -20.89 8.61
N ILE A 197 12.18 -19.68 8.30
CA ILE A 197 11.74 -18.93 7.13
C ILE A 197 12.45 -19.54 5.91
N PRO A 198 11.73 -20.06 4.91
CA PRO A 198 12.38 -20.51 3.69
C PRO A 198 13.19 -19.35 3.12
N GLN A 199 14.50 -19.52 3.00
CA GLN A 199 15.33 -18.58 2.25
C GLN A 199 14.82 -18.64 0.82
N SER A 200 14.17 -17.58 0.34
CA SER A 200 13.81 -17.48 -1.05
C SER A 200 15.10 -17.50 -1.86
N GLY A 201 15.30 -18.56 -2.62
CA GLY A 201 16.46 -18.74 -3.51
C GLY A 201 16.37 -17.86 -4.76
N ALA A 202 15.94 -16.62 -4.63
CA ALA A 202 16.05 -15.63 -5.67
C ALA A 202 17.48 -15.06 -5.61
N THR A 203 18.39 -15.62 -6.38
CA THR A 203 19.60 -14.93 -6.82
C THR A 203 19.19 -13.60 -7.44
N PRO A 204 19.81 -12.45 -7.06
CA PRO A 204 19.61 -11.19 -7.75
C PRO A 204 19.94 -11.41 -9.23
N ALA A 205 19.00 -11.14 -10.12
CA ALA A 205 19.30 -11.06 -11.54
C ALA A 205 20.38 -9.99 -11.72
N GLU A 206 21.50 -10.37 -12.30
CA GLU A 206 22.55 -9.44 -12.71
C GLU A 206 21.91 -8.37 -13.60
N VAL A 207 21.90 -7.14 -13.11
CA VAL A 207 21.57 -5.98 -13.95
C VAL A 207 22.70 -5.86 -14.97
N GLY A 208 22.45 -6.36 -16.16
CA GLY A 208 23.35 -6.26 -17.28
C GLY A 208 23.64 -4.79 -17.57
N ASN A 209 24.89 -4.41 -17.37
CA ASN A 209 25.47 -3.13 -17.73
C ASN A 209 25.54 -3.05 -19.26
N ASN A 210 24.48 -2.56 -19.89
CA ASN A 210 24.55 -2.17 -21.31
C ASN A 210 24.90 -0.69 -21.42
N ASN A 211 26.20 -0.39 -21.23
CA ASN A 211 26.84 0.77 -21.78
C ASN A 211 27.29 0.42 -23.20
N SER A 212 26.60 0.89 -24.23
CA SER A 212 27.19 1.11 -25.56
C SER A 212 26.32 2.09 -26.35
N HIS A 213 26.98 3.23 -26.61
CA HIS A 213 26.76 4.33 -27.56
C HIS A 213 25.60 5.29 -27.30
#